data_0ba1290f593340054ce53b45006ca48c
#
_entry.id   0ba1290f593340054ce53b45006ca48c
#
_cell.length_a   1.000
_cell.length_b   1.000
_cell.length_c   1.000
_cell.angle_alpha   90.00
_cell.angle_beta   90.00
_cell.angle_gamma   90.00
#
_symmetry.space_group_name_H-M   'P 1'
#
loop_
_entity.id
_entity.type
_entity.pdbx_description
1 polymer ?
#
loop_
_entity_poly.entity_id
_entity_poly.type
_entity_poly.pdbx_seq_one_letter_code
_entity_poly.pdbx_strand_id
1 'polypeptide(L)'
;KTRQSGLIPCDFFGITTGYIGRVSGVENHVITHGPSAFACRNNALADMACQQDGFEHAVLDAITFYGADRIAVVVGTSTSGILSAENAYLDVDAQTGCPPRTFHQSGTQDLFSLTRFLAERLGTNGPLLTVSNACASSSRAFVDARHWLEAGLCDAVIVGGADSLCRMTLRGFASLGLVSDGPTRPCDEARNGISVGEAAGFVLLEREGARPQVPALA
;
A
#
# COMPACT_ATOMS: atom_id res chain seq x y z
N LYS A 1 14.86 18.71 14.17
CA LYS A 1 13.72 18.45 13.25
C LYS A 1 12.58 19.35 13.68
N THR A 2 12.09 20.21 12.79
CA THR A 2 10.92 21.07 13.01
C THR A 2 9.70 20.14 13.16
N ARG A 3 8.93 20.33 14.23
CA ARG A 3 7.66 19.58 14.48
C ARG A 3 6.53 20.17 13.61
N GLN A 4 6.72 20.22 12.27
CA GLN A 4 5.67 20.67 11.36
C GLN A 4 4.88 19.46 10.88
N SER A 5 3.54 19.57 10.92
CA SER A 5 2.64 18.61 10.32
C SER A 5 2.81 18.62 8.79
N GLY A 6 2.86 17.45 8.16
CA GLY A 6 2.80 17.30 6.71
C GLY A 6 1.39 17.30 6.14
N LEU A 7 0.38 17.50 6.98
CA LEU A 7 -1.02 17.55 6.56
C LEU A 7 -1.31 18.85 5.80
N ILE A 8 -2.06 18.72 4.72
CA ILE A 8 -2.52 19.84 3.89
C ILE A 8 -4.04 19.92 3.88
N PRO A 9 -4.66 21.10 3.66
CA PRO A 9 -6.09 21.17 3.42
C PRO A 9 -6.50 20.23 2.29
N CYS A 10 -7.64 19.56 2.45
CA CYS A 10 -8.13 18.61 1.45
C CYS A 10 -8.57 19.37 0.19
N ASP A 11 -7.94 19.06 -0.94
CA ASP A 11 -8.28 19.53 -2.28
C ASP A 11 -8.52 18.33 -3.23
N PHE A 12 -8.75 17.14 -2.68
CA PHE A 12 -8.76 15.90 -3.44
C PHE A 12 -10.08 15.71 -4.16
N PHE A 13 -10.08 15.85 -5.50
CA PHE A 13 -11.23 15.61 -6.37
C PHE A 13 -12.53 16.32 -5.94
N GLY A 14 -12.43 17.59 -5.58
CA GLY A 14 -13.58 18.41 -5.18
C GLY A 14 -14.07 18.19 -3.76
N ILE A 15 -13.35 17.44 -2.94
CA ILE A 15 -13.58 17.35 -1.50
C ILE A 15 -12.74 18.42 -0.83
N THR A 16 -13.39 19.36 -0.14
CA THR A 16 -12.74 20.55 0.45
C THR A 16 -12.83 20.59 1.97
N THR A 17 -13.28 19.51 2.60
CA THR A 17 -13.42 19.43 4.06
C THR A 17 -12.29 18.64 4.69
N GLY A 18 -11.73 19.19 5.78
CA GLY A 18 -10.68 18.55 6.56
C GLY A 18 -9.27 18.67 5.96
N TYR A 19 -8.38 17.88 6.49
CA TYR A 19 -6.96 17.82 6.11
C TYR A 19 -6.60 16.39 5.69
N ILE A 20 -5.65 16.28 4.76
CA ILE A 20 -5.17 14.99 4.24
C ILE A 20 -3.66 14.88 4.36
N GLY A 21 -3.16 13.65 4.53
CA GLY A 21 -1.77 13.29 4.34
C GLY A 21 -1.56 12.78 2.92
N ARG A 22 -0.90 13.58 2.07
CA ARG A 22 -0.61 13.22 0.67
C ARG A 22 0.88 12.95 0.50
N VAL A 23 1.21 11.89 -0.23
CA VAL A 23 2.58 11.63 -0.66
C VAL A 23 2.91 12.47 -1.87
N SER A 24 3.94 13.31 -1.75
CA SER A 24 4.37 14.19 -2.84
C SER A 24 4.93 13.38 -4.01
N GLY A 25 4.52 13.76 -5.21
CA GLY A 25 5.06 13.18 -6.45
C GLY A 25 4.36 11.92 -6.94
N VAL A 26 3.47 11.31 -6.16
CA VAL A 26 2.77 10.09 -6.58
C VAL A 26 1.93 10.28 -7.83
N GLU A 27 1.40 11.48 -8.06
CA GLU A 27 0.63 11.82 -9.26
C GLU A 27 1.44 11.72 -10.55
N ASN A 28 2.74 11.97 -10.47
CA ASN A 28 3.67 11.96 -11.61
C ASN A 28 4.55 10.71 -11.65
N HIS A 29 4.38 9.81 -10.67
CA HIS A 29 5.16 8.59 -10.62
C HIS A 29 4.67 7.60 -11.67
N VAL A 30 5.57 7.21 -12.56
CA VAL A 30 5.31 6.22 -13.60
C VAL A 30 5.92 4.90 -13.17
N ILE A 31 5.08 3.87 -13.06
CA ILE A 31 5.55 2.51 -12.83
C ILE A 31 6.26 2.04 -14.10
N THR A 32 7.57 1.86 -14.02
CA THR A 32 8.41 1.44 -15.16
C THR A 32 8.65 -0.07 -15.21
N HIS A 33 8.34 -0.76 -14.13
CA HIS A 33 8.53 -2.20 -13.97
C HIS A 33 7.20 -2.92 -13.79
N GLY A 34 6.99 -4.00 -14.54
CA GLY A 34 5.76 -4.78 -14.54
C GLY A 34 4.74 -4.35 -15.59
N PRO A 35 3.65 -5.10 -15.75
CA PRO A 35 2.60 -4.81 -16.71
C PRO A 35 1.88 -3.48 -16.45
N SER A 36 1.57 -2.75 -17.52
CA SER A 36 0.77 -1.51 -17.44
C SER A 36 -0.61 -1.71 -16.80
N ALA A 37 -1.10 -2.95 -16.78
CA ALA A 37 -2.34 -3.31 -16.10
C ALA A 37 -2.34 -3.01 -14.58
N PHE A 38 -1.17 -2.91 -13.95
CA PHE A 38 -1.01 -2.56 -12.54
C PHE A 38 -0.97 -1.04 -12.27
N ALA A 39 -1.07 -0.22 -13.30
CA ALA A 39 -0.96 1.25 -13.15
C ALA A 39 -2.14 1.83 -12.36
N CYS A 40 -1.95 2.03 -11.07
CA CYS A 40 -2.88 2.73 -10.18
C CYS A 40 -2.11 3.45 -9.08
N ARG A 41 -2.78 4.41 -8.42
CA ARG A 41 -2.17 5.22 -7.34
C ARG A 41 -1.58 4.36 -6.22
N ASN A 42 -2.29 3.30 -5.81
CA ASN A 42 -1.85 2.42 -4.73
C ASN A 42 -0.54 1.69 -5.08
N ASN A 43 -0.45 1.16 -6.29
CA ASN A 43 0.75 0.48 -6.75
C ASN A 43 1.90 1.47 -7.05
N ALA A 44 1.58 2.71 -7.43
CA ALA A 44 2.57 3.78 -7.56
C ALA A 44 3.21 4.13 -6.21
N LEU A 45 2.41 4.23 -5.13
CA LEU A 45 2.93 4.38 -3.77
C LEU A 45 3.82 3.21 -3.36
N ALA A 46 3.40 1.99 -3.68
CA ALA A 46 4.17 0.79 -3.39
C ALA A 46 5.51 0.77 -4.13
N ASP A 47 5.53 1.15 -5.43
CA ASP A 47 6.77 1.24 -6.21
C ASP A 47 7.72 2.31 -5.65
N MET A 48 7.19 3.48 -5.28
CA MET A 48 7.98 4.52 -4.62
C MET A 48 8.58 4.03 -3.29
N ALA A 49 7.83 3.27 -2.49
CA ALA A 49 8.33 2.71 -1.23
C ALA A 49 9.42 1.66 -1.44
N CYS A 50 9.32 0.83 -2.46
CA CYS A 50 10.36 -0.16 -2.79
C CYS A 50 11.71 0.49 -3.12
N GLN A 51 11.70 1.72 -3.63
CA GLN A 51 12.92 2.48 -4.00
C GLN A 51 13.58 3.20 -2.82
N GLN A 52 13.01 3.11 -1.59
CA GLN A 52 13.57 3.78 -0.42
C GLN A 52 14.51 2.88 0.36
N ASP A 53 15.43 3.50 1.10
CA ASP A 53 16.25 2.91 2.17
C ASP A 53 17.00 1.61 1.78
N GLY A 54 17.25 1.39 0.49
CA GLY A 54 17.93 0.19 0.00
C GLY A 54 17.08 -1.09 0.06
N PHE A 55 15.76 -0.98 0.26
CA PHE A 55 14.86 -2.12 0.39
C PHE A 55 14.92 -3.09 -0.80
N GLU A 56 14.91 -2.57 -2.03
CA GLU A 56 15.01 -3.39 -3.24
C GLU A 56 16.30 -4.21 -3.27
N HIS A 57 17.41 -3.60 -2.87
CA HIS A 57 18.70 -4.29 -2.79
C HIS A 57 18.67 -5.42 -1.75
N ALA A 58 18.10 -5.17 -0.58
CA ALA A 58 17.94 -6.19 0.46
C ALA A 58 17.11 -7.39 -0.01
N VAL A 59 16.06 -7.15 -0.81
CA VAL A 59 15.25 -8.21 -1.43
C VAL A 59 16.05 -9.00 -2.46
N LEU A 60 16.82 -8.34 -3.33
CA LEU A 60 17.67 -9.00 -4.33
C LEU A 60 18.76 -9.87 -3.66
N ASP A 61 19.35 -9.39 -2.57
CA ASP A 61 20.29 -10.19 -1.77
C ASP A 61 19.61 -11.43 -1.17
N ALA A 62 18.38 -11.30 -0.67
CA ALA A 62 17.61 -12.44 -0.16
C ALA A 62 17.28 -13.45 -1.26
N ILE A 63 16.86 -12.98 -2.44
CA ILE A 63 16.61 -13.83 -3.62
C ILE A 63 17.87 -14.59 -4.01
N THR A 64 19.02 -13.91 -4.01
CA THR A 64 20.31 -14.54 -4.33
C THR A 64 20.68 -15.63 -3.32
N PHE A 65 20.35 -15.42 -2.04
CA PHE A 65 20.71 -16.34 -0.96
C PHE A 65 19.73 -17.52 -0.83
N TYR A 66 18.43 -17.28 -0.89
CA TYR A 66 17.40 -18.30 -0.65
C TYR A 66 16.76 -18.86 -1.93
N GLY A 67 16.84 -18.14 -3.04
CA GLY A 67 16.05 -18.39 -4.24
C GLY A 67 14.71 -17.65 -4.24
N ALA A 68 14.25 -17.24 -5.42
CA ALA A 68 13.02 -16.47 -5.61
C ALA A 68 11.77 -17.19 -5.06
N ASP A 69 11.71 -18.51 -5.16
CA ASP A 69 10.59 -19.35 -4.69
C ASP A 69 10.48 -19.43 -3.16
N ARG A 70 11.52 -18.98 -2.45
CA ARG A 70 11.57 -18.96 -1.00
C ARG A 70 11.27 -17.59 -0.38
N ILE A 71 11.00 -16.58 -1.21
CA ILE A 71 10.63 -15.22 -0.78
C ILE A 71 9.13 -15.03 -0.96
N ALA A 72 8.41 -14.97 0.15
CA ALA A 72 6.97 -14.71 0.17
C ALA A 72 6.64 -13.21 0.14
N VAL A 73 5.41 -12.87 -0.28
CA VAL A 73 4.85 -11.51 -0.15
C VAL A 73 3.54 -11.58 0.63
N VAL A 74 3.51 -10.94 1.79
CA VAL A 74 2.34 -10.87 2.68
C VAL A 74 2.07 -9.41 3.00
N VAL A 75 1.10 -8.79 2.34
CA VAL A 75 0.88 -7.34 2.47
C VAL A 75 -0.57 -6.98 2.73
N GLY A 76 -0.75 -5.88 3.45
CA GLY A 76 -2.05 -5.33 3.80
C GLY A 76 -2.48 -4.19 2.86
N THR A 77 -3.74 -4.18 2.47
CA THR A 77 -4.37 -3.03 1.84
C THR A 77 -5.87 -3.03 2.09
N SER A 78 -6.43 -1.85 2.30
CA SER A 78 -7.89 -1.64 2.41
C SER A 78 -8.45 -0.93 1.19
N THR A 79 -7.61 -0.21 0.46
CA THR A 79 -8.03 0.62 -0.67
C THR A 79 -7.67 0.01 -2.01
N SER A 80 -6.53 -0.70 -2.13
CA SER A 80 -6.05 -1.13 -3.44
C SER A 80 -6.20 -0.01 -4.50
N GLY A 81 -6.59 -0.32 -5.72
CA GLY A 81 -6.84 0.63 -6.79
C GLY A 81 -8.26 1.20 -6.84
N ILE A 82 -8.95 1.41 -5.71
CA ILE A 82 -10.32 1.97 -5.67
C ILE A 82 -10.43 3.27 -6.46
N LEU A 83 -9.45 4.17 -6.37
CA LEU A 83 -9.47 5.43 -7.14
C LEU A 83 -9.53 5.19 -8.65
N SER A 84 -8.84 4.17 -9.16
CA SER A 84 -8.91 3.82 -10.59
C SER A 84 -10.30 3.33 -10.98
N ALA A 85 -10.95 2.55 -10.12
CA ALA A 85 -12.35 2.14 -10.32
C ALA A 85 -13.30 3.33 -10.27
N GLU A 86 -13.16 4.21 -9.27
CA GLU A 86 -13.98 5.44 -9.17
C GLU A 86 -13.88 6.28 -10.44
N ASN A 87 -12.68 6.44 -11.00
CA ASN A 87 -12.49 7.17 -12.25
C ASN A 87 -13.12 6.46 -13.44
N ALA A 88 -12.94 5.14 -13.53
CA ALA A 88 -13.54 4.33 -14.61
C ALA A 88 -15.07 4.37 -14.60
N TYR A 89 -15.68 4.38 -13.41
CA TYR A 89 -17.14 4.49 -13.28
C TYR A 89 -17.68 5.91 -13.51
N LEU A 90 -16.85 6.94 -13.45
CA LEU A 90 -17.22 8.30 -13.89
C LEU A 90 -17.14 8.46 -15.40
N ASP A 91 -16.44 7.58 -16.10
CA ASP A 91 -16.20 7.59 -17.56
C ASP A 91 -16.82 6.35 -18.23
N VAL A 92 -17.98 5.90 -17.75
CA VAL A 92 -18.71 4.78 -18.40
C VAL A 92 -19.34 5.21 -19.72
N ASP A 93 -19.30 4.33 -20.67
CA ASP A 93 -20.02 4.52 -21.95
C ASP A 93 -21.52 4.61 -21.72
N ALA A 94 -22.14 5.72 -22.15
CA ALA A 94 -23.55 6.00 -21.91
C ALA A 94 -24.52 5.01 -22.55
N GLN A 95 -24.08 4.29 -23.61
CA GLN A 95 -24.93 3.34 -24.33
C GLN A 95 -24.84 1.93 -23.75
N THR A 96 -23.63 1.51 -23.36
CA THR A 96 -23.38 0.15 -22.87
C THR A 96 -23.33 0.04 -21.35
N GLY A 97 -23.14 1.15 -20.63
CA GLY A 97 -22.91 1.17 -19.19
C GLY A 97 -21.58 0.55 -18.76
N CYS A 98 -20.70 0.26 -19.71
CA CYS A 98 -19.42 -0.37 -19.44
C CYS A 98 -18.31 0.65 -19.13
N PRO A 99 -17.38 0.35 -18.20
CA PRO A 99 -16.20 1.17 -17.97
C PRO A 99 -15.25 1.14 -19.19
N PRO A 100 -14.35 2.13 -19.30
CA PRO A 100 -13.37 2.16 -20.39
C PRO A 100 -12.54 0.87 -20.48
N ARG A 101 -12.20 0.45 -21.68
CA ARG A 101 -11.35 -0.74 -21.91
C ARG A 101 -9.95 -0.62 -21.32
N THR A 102 -9.51 0.58 -21.02
CA THR A 102 -8.24 0.88 -20.33
C THR A 102 -8.29 0.59 -18.82
N PHE A 103 -9.48 0.36 -18.26
CA PHE A 103 -9.62 -0.01 -16.87
C PHE A 103 -9.37 -1.51 -16.69
N HIS A 104 -8.35 -1.84 -15.91
CA HIS A 104 -7.95 -3.21 -15.59
C HIS A 104 -8.30 -3.54 -14.14
N GLN A 105 -9.51 -4.03 -13.88
CA GLN A 105 -9.99 -4.34 -12.54
C GLN A 105 -9.04 -5.27 -11.78
N SER A 106 -8.63 -6.38 -12.38
CA SER A 106 -7.75 -7.36 -11.74
C SER A 106 -6.33 -6.83 -11.46
N GLY A 107 -5.88 -5.86 -12.26
CA GLY A 107 -4.57 -5.23 -12.09
C GLY A 107 -4.60 -4.02 -11.14
N THR A 108 -5.77 -3.45 -10.85
CA THR A 108 -5.88 -2.21 -10.06
C THR A 108 -6.77 -2.37 -8.84
N GLN A 109 -8.09 -2.57 -9.02
CA GLN A 109 -9.07 -2.57 -7.94
C GLN A 109 -9.06 -3.85 -7.10
N ASP A 110 -8.73 -4.98 -7.68
CA ASP A 110 -8.62 -6.25 -6.96
C ASP A 110 -7.63 -6.09 -5.81
N LEU A 111 -8.02 -6.50 -4.60
CA LEU A 111 -7.18 -6.40 -3.41
C LEU A 111 -5.85 -7.17 -3.58
N PHE A 112 -5.86 -8.24 -4.35
CA PHE A 112 -4.66 -9.02 -4.64
C PHE A 112 -3.70 -8.34 -5.65
N SER A 113 -4.14 -7.23 -6.26
CA SER A 113 -3.31 -6.45 -7.21
C SER A 113 -1.98 -6.00 -6.59
N LEU A 114 -2.02 -5.43 -5.38
CA LEU A 114 -0.82 -4.97 -4.67
C LEU A 114 0.21 -6.10 -4.48
N THR A 115 -0.25 -7.27 -4.02
CA THR A 115 0.62 -8.41 -3.76
C THR A 115 1.26 -8.94 -5.04
N ARG A 116 0.47 -9.09 -6.11
CA ARG A 116 0.99 -9.52 -7.42
C ARG A 116 1.96 -8.51 -8.01
N PHE A 117 1.61 -7.22 -7.92
CA PHE A 117 2.49 -6.14 -8.37
C PHE A 117 3.86 -6.21 -7.71
N LEU A 118 3.89 -6.35 -6.37
CA LEU A 118 5.15 -6.44 -5.62
C LEU A 118 5.95 -7.69 -5.99
N ALA A 119 5.30 -8.84 -6.14
CA ALA A 119 5.96 -10.08 -6.54
C ALA A 119 6.62 -9.94 -7.92
N GLU A 120 5.89 -9.44 -8.91
CA GLU A 120 6.40 -9.22 -10.27
C GLU A 120 7.51 -8.15 -10.28
N ARG A 121 7.30 -7.05 -9.56
CA ARG A 121 8.23 -5.92 -9.47
C ARG A 121 9.58 -6.30 -8.85
N LEU A 122 9.56 -7.17 -7.84
CA LEU A 122 10.73 -7.57 -7.07
C LEU A 122 11.29 -8.93 -7.50
N GLY A 123 10.63 -9.62 -8.44
CA GLY A 123 11.09 -10.90 -8.98
C GLY A 123 11.00 -12.07 -8.00
N THR A 124 10.00 -12.08 -7.11
CA THR A 124 9.75 -13.17 -6.16
C THR A 124 8.69 -14.13 -6.69
N ASN A 125 8.86 -15.43 -6.40
CA ASN A 125 7.95 -16.51 -6.83
C ASN A 125 7.42 -17.35 -5.67
N GLY A 126 7.70 -16.94 -4.44
CA GLY A 126 7.21 -17.62 -3.23
C GLY A 126 5.70 -17.40 -2.99
N PRO A 127 5.18 -17.89 -1.86
CA PRO A 127 3.77 -17.74 -1.51
C PRO A 127 3.32 -16.29 -1.42
N LEU A 128 2.08 -16.02 -1.83
CA LEU A 128 1.49 -14.69 -1.89
C LEU A 128 0.22 -14.61 -1.03
N LEU A 129 0.07 -13.53 -0.26
CA LEU A 129 -1.12 -13.26 0.54
C LEU A 129 -1.42 -11.77 0.60
N THR A 130 -2.66 -11.41 0.32
CA THR A 130 -3.19 -10.09 0.63
C THR A 130 -4.06 -10.16 1.87
N VAL A 131 -3.81 -9.30 2.82
CA VAL A 131 -4.63 -9.13 4.03
C VAL A 131 -5.45 -7.86 3.87
N SER A 132 -6.78 -7.98 3.97
CA SER A 132 -7.68 -6.82 4.01
C SER A 132 -8.54 -6.91 5.28
N ASN A 133 -8.08 -6.24 6.32
CA ASN A 133 -8.72 -6.16 7.63
C ASN A 133 -8.80 -4.71 8.10
N ALA A 134 -9.31 -3.83 7.23
CA ALA A 134 -9.43 -2.39 7.46
C ALA A 134 -8.11 -1.81 8.02
N CYS A 135 -8.17 -0.99 9.07
CA CYS A 135 -6.99 -0.33 9.68
C CYS A 135 -5.95 -1.30 10.25
N ALA A 136 -6.31 -2.57 10.48
CA ALA A 136 -5.42 -3.59 11.03
C ALA A 136 -4.75 -4.47 9.95
N SER A 137 -4.91 -4.16 8.66
CA SER A 137 -4.43 -5.00 7.55
C SER A 137 -2.93 -5.26 7.64
N SER A 138 -2.13 -4.20 7.73
CA SER A 138 -0.67 -4.36 7.81
C SER A 138 -0.21 -5.08 9.08
N SER A 139 -0.80 -4.74 10.24
CA SER A 139 -0.48 -5.44 11.49
C SER A 139 -0.77 -6.94 11.42
N ARG A 140 -1.89 -7.31 10.80
CA ARG A 140 -2.25 -8.70 10.58
C ARG A 140 -1.29 -9.38 9.60
N ALA A 141 -0.84 -8.68 8.56
CA ALA A 141 0.15 -9.22 7.62
C ALA A 141 1.46 -9.65 8.32
N PHE A 142 1.92 -8.89 9.34
CA PHE A 142 3.09 -9.29 10.13
C PHE A 142 2.87 -10.57 10.90
N VAL A 143 1.67 -10.80 11.43
CA VAL A 143 1.32 -12.05 12.15
C VAL A 143 1.36 -13.24 11.18
N ASP A 144 0.76 -13.10 10.01
CA ASP A 144 0.72 -14.16 9.01
C ASP A 144 2.13 -14.44 8.43
N ALA A 145 2.92 -13.38 8.18
CA ALA A 145 4.31 -13.51 7.75
C ALA A 145 5.17 -14.31 8.75
N ARG A 146 5.02 -13.99 10.05
CA ARG A 146 5.70 -14.73 11.12
C ARG A 146 5.30 -16.22 11.10
N HIS A 147 4.00 -16.52 11.02
CA HIS A 147 3.52 -17.92 10.98
C HIS A 147 4.09 -18.67 9.76
N TRP A 148 4.19 -18.03 8.61
CA TRP A 148 4.76 -18.65 7.41
C TRP A 148 6.25 -18.95 7.55
N LEU A 149 7.02 -18.03 8.16
CA LEU A 149 8.43 -18.29 8.50
C LEU A 149 8.59 -19.42 9.49
N GLU A 150 7.79 -19.44 10.56
CA GLU A 150 7.82 -20.50 11.60
C GLU A 150 7.43 -21.87 11.03
N ALA A 151 6.44 -21.91 10.12
CA ALA A 151 6.01 -23.12 9.43
C ALA A 151 6.97 -23.59 8.32
N GLY A 152 8.02 -22.81 7.98
CA GLY A 152 8.97 -23.14 6.91
C GLY A 152 8.42 -23.05 5.50
N LEU A 153 7.27 -22.34 5.29
CA LEU A 153 6.68 -22.12 3.97
C LEU A 153 7.58 -21.23 3.09
N CYS A 154 8.35 -20.36 3.71
CA CYS A 154 9.30 -19.47 3.07
C CYS A 154 10.50 -19.23 4.01
N ASP A 155 11.55 -18.61 3.51
CA ASP A 155 12.75 -18.27 4.27
C ASP A 155 12.87 -16.76 4.52
N ALA A 156 12.24 -15.96 3.67
CA ALA A 156 12.05 -14.53 3.88
C ALA A 156 10.64 -14.10 3.41
N VAL A 157 10.14 -13.00 3.99
CA VAL A 157 8.82 -12.44 3.66
C VAL A 157 8.94 -10.94 3.47
N ILE A 158 8.49 -10.45 2.33
CA ILE A 158 8.18 -9.05 2.12
C ILE A 158 6.85 -8.77 2.82
N VAL A 159 6.86 -7.92 3.86
CA VAL A 159 5.68 -7.62 4.66
C VAL A 159 5.51 -6.12 4.83
N GLY A 160 4.26 -5.68 4.90
CA GLY A 160 3.92 -4.26 5.04
C GLY A 160 2.55 -3.95 4.50
N GLY A 161 2.40 -2.80 3.85
CA GLY A 161 1.14 -2.45 3.21
C GLY A 161 1.21 -1.14 2.45
N ALA A 162 0.15 -0.90 1.69
CA ALA A 162 -0.07 0.35 0.99
C ALA A 162 -1.57 0.67 0.92
N ASP A 163 -1.92 1.91 1.28
CA ASP A 163 -3.26 2.46 1.08
C ASP A 163 -3.16 3.85 0.46
N SER A 164 -3.98 4.11 -0.53
CA SER A 164 -4.00 5.36 -1.28
C SER A 164 -5.25 6.18 -1.00
N LEU A 165 -5.14 7.50 -1.17
CA LEU A 165 -6.31 8.38 -1.13
C LEU A 165 -7.30 8.04 -2.24
N CYS A 166 -8.58 7.93 -1.87
CA CYS A 166 -9.69 7.76 -2.79
C CYS A 166 -10.94 8.49 -2.26
N ARG A 167 -11.89 8.78 -3.14
CA ARG A 167 -13.13 9.49 -2.76
C ARG A 167 -13.96 8.71 -1.76
N MET A 168 -13.98 7.37 -1.91
CA MET A 168 -14.77 6.49 -1.04
C MET A 168 -14.33 6.61 0.42
N THR A 169 -13.03 6.55 0.70
CA THR A 169 -12.53 6.66 2.08
C THR A 169 -12.73 8.07 2.63
N LEU A 170 -12.44 9.11 1.85
CA LEU A 170 -12.61 10.51 2.28
C LEU A 170 -14.08 10.82 2.60
N ARG A 171 -14.99 10.50 1.70
CA ARG A 171 -16.43 10.72 1.89
C ARG A 171 -17.03 9.81 2.95
N GLY A 172 -16.57 8.55 3.02
CA GLY A 172 -17.02 7.58 4.01
C GLY A 172 -16.73 8.06 5.42
N PHE A 173 -15.48 8.43 5.73
CA PHE A 173 -15.14 8.95 7.05
C PHE A 173 -15.81 10.30 7.37
N ALA A 174 -15.96 11.16 6.36
CA ALA A 174 -16.70 12.42 6.54
C ALA A 174 -18.16 12.19 6.88
N SER A 175 -18.84 11.25 6.20
CA SER A 175 -20.24 10.93 6.46
C SER A 175 -20.49 10.31 7.84
N LEU A 176 -19.49 9.69 8.42
CA LEU A 176 -19.52 9.16 9.78
C LEU A 176 -19.20 10.21 10.85
N GLY A 177 -18.92 11.46 10.44
CA GLY A 177 -18.55 12.55 11.38
C GLY A 177 -17.19 12.32 12.04
N LEU A 178 -16.28 11.57 11.41
CA LEU A 178 -14.99 11.21 12.00
C LEU A 178 -13.84 12.12 11.58
N VAL A 179 -14.03 12.98 10.56
CA VAL A 179 -12.99 13.87 10.03
C VAL A 179 -12.87 15.11 10.90
N SER A 180 -11.64 15.46 11.26
CA SER A 180 -11.33 16.68 12.01
C SER A 180 -11.45 17.92 11.12
N ASP A 181 -11.95 19.01 11.69
CA ASP A 181 -12.04 20.31 11.01
C ASP A 181 -10.66 20.96 10.74
N GLY A 182 -9.68 20.64 11.58
CA GLY A 182 -8.28 21.06 11.47
C GLY A 182 -7.34 19.85 11.29
N PRO A 183 -6.02 20.09 11.28
CA PRO A 183 -5.06 18.99 11.31
C PRO A 183 -5.31 18.09 12.51
N THR A 184 -5.35 16.77 12.29
CA THR A 184 -5.55 15.81 13.39
C THR A 184 -4.49 15.98 14.47
N ARG A 185 -4.90 15.80 15.71
CA ARG A 185 -4.06 15.90 16.93
C ARG A 185 -4.10 14.59 17.71
N PRO A 186 -3.37 13.56 17.25
CA PRO A 186 -3.37 12.26 17.93
C PRO A 186 -2.96 12.40 19.39
N CYS A 187 -3.68 11.72 20.29
CA CYS A 187 -3.45 11.70 21.73
C CYS A 187 -3.64 13.06 22.46
N ASP A 188 -4.09 14.10 21.77
CA ASP A 188 -4.42 15.39 22.37
C ASP A 188 -5.78 15.31 23.07
N GLU A 189 -5.93 16.00 24.23
CA GLU A 189 -7.19 16.06 24.96
C GLU A 189 -8.30 16.72 24.14
N ALA A 190 -7.96 17.75 23.36
CA ALA A 190 -8.89 18.49 22.50
C ALA A 190 -8.98 17.95 21.06
N ARG A 191 -8.60 16.67 20.83
CA ARG A 191 -8.78 16.04 19.53
C ARG A 191 -10.26 15.95 19.15
N ASN A 192 -10.57 16.18 17.87
CA ASN A 192 -11.94 16.21 17.37
C ASN A 192 -12.16 15.39 16.08
N GLY A 193 -11.27 14.45 15.79
CA GLY A 193 -11.37 13.58 14.62
C GLY A 193 -10.03 13.21 14.02
N ILE A 194 -10.08 12.67 12.80
CA ILE A 194 -8.93 12.19 12.06
C ILE A 194 -8.68 13.00 10.79
N SER A 195 -7.46 12.95 10.28
CA SER A 195 -7.11 13.33 8.90
C SER A 195 -6.77 12.07 8.14
N VAL A 196 -7.41 11.85 7.00
CA VAL A 196 -7.14 10.69 6.15
C VAL A 196 -5.83 10.90 5.40
N GLY A 197 -5.02 9.87 5.31
CA GLY A 197 -3.75 9.91 4.60
C GLY A 197 -3.54 8.71 3.69
N GLU A 198 -2.48 8.78 2.91
CA GLU A 198 -1.97 7.67 2.12
C GLU A 198 -0.52 7.40 2.49
N ALA A 199 -0.12 6.14 2.38
CA ALA A 199 1.26 5.73 2.60
C ALA A 199 1.50 4.32 2.04
N ALA A 200 2.77 3.99 1.82
CA ALA A 200 3.23 2.63 1.64
C ALA A 200 4.52 2.42 2.44
N GLY A 201 4.71 1.21 2.93
CA GLY A 201 5.94 0.83 3.62
C GLY A 201 6.06 -0.69 3.68
N PHE A 202 7.30 -1.16 3.47
CA PHE A 202 7.61 -2.59 3.44
C PHE A 202 8.90 -2.85 4.20
N VAL A 203 8.98 -4.05 4.78
CA VAL A 203 10.19 -4.58 5.37
C VAL A 203 10.39 -6.02 4.89
N LEU A 204 11.63 -6.49 4.91
CA LEU A 204 11.99 -7.88 4.70
C LEU A 204 12.16 -8.54 6.07
N LEU A 205 11.34 -9.56 6.35
CA LEU A 205 11.47 -10.40 7.54
C LEU A 205 12.16 -11.71 7.19
N GLU A 206 13.06 -12.13 8.07
CA GLU A 206 13.78 -13.40 7.99
C GLU A 206 13.83 -14.02 9.38
N ARG A 207 14.12 -15.33 9.46
CA ARG A 207 14.39 -15.96 10.76
C ARG A 207 15.68 -15.41 11.34
N GLU A 208 15.70 -15.21 12.66
CA GLU A 208 16.91 -14.75 13.37
C GLU A 208 18.11 -15.67 13.08
N GLY A 209 19.25 -15.04 12.78
CA GLY A 209 20.50 -15.76 12.48
C GLY A 209 20.52 -16.49 11.14
N ALA A 210 19.49 -16.39 10.31
CA ALA A 210 19.44 -17.05 9.00
C ALA A 210 20.52 -16.50 8.04
N ARG A 211 20.82 -15.20 8.12
CA ARG A 211 21.95 -14.56 7.44
C ARG A 211 22.83 -13.78 8.45
N PRO A 212 24.15 -14.01 8.49
CA PRO A 212 25.04 -13.42 9.52
C PRO A 212 25.14 -11.89 9.50
N GLN A 213 24.66 -11.22 8.47
CA GLN A 213 24.85 -9.78 8.25
C GLN A 213 23.56 -8.95 8.41
N VAL A 214 22.42 -9.55 8.76
CA VAL A 214 21.16 -8.83 8.94
C VAL A 214 20.98 -8.50 10.42
N PRO A 215 20.91 -7.19 10.81
CA PRO A 215 20.63 -6.82 12.19
C PRO A 215 19.25 -7.34 12.61
N ALA A 216 19.15 -7.96 13.79
CA ALA A 216 17.88 -8.31 14.38
C ALA A 216 17.06 -7.03 14.67
N LEU A 217 15.76 -7.05 14.40
CA LEU A 217 14.86 -6.03 14.91
C LEU A 217 14.76 -6.18 16.44
N ALA A 218 15.14 -5.12 17.14
CA ALA A 218 15.05 -5.05 18.60
C ALA A 218 13.61 -4.79 19.07
#